data_db5e4e732cbaa87af974a1b568253e20
#
_entry.id   db5e4e732cbaa87af974a1b568253e20
#
_cell.length_a   1.000
_cell.length_b   1.000
_cell.length_c   1.000
_cell.angle_alpha   90.00
_cell.angle_beta   90.00
_cell.angle_gamma   90.00
#
_symmetry.space_group_name_H-M   'P 1'
#
loop_
_entity.id
_entity.type
_entity.pdbx_description
1 polymer ?
#
loop_
_entity_poly.entity_id
_entity_poly.type
_entity_poly.pdbx_seq_one_letter_code
_entity_poly.pdbx_strand_id
1 'polypeptide(L)'
;MFKFFQKIFNQSMPSGERELLPGGIDFHCHILPGVDDGFQDPEKSLEQLRIYEAIGMKEVWFTPHIMEDVPNETADLRRIFEDFKEKYLQDFAQRHPGYQVEGAKQSSATDAEPLRLHLAAENMLDALFERRLKADDVLPLAEKYLLVETSIFAPPMNFRGLLERIKNQGYTPILAHPERYLYMTKEDYESLKSQGIKFQRNLFSLNGQYGKRVQQRCRQLLKWQMYDYVGTDLHRLSQLE
;
A
#
# COMPACT_ATOMS: atom_id res chain seq x y z
N MET A 1 7.24 8.90 -19.61
CA MET A 1 6.65 8.18 -18.49
C MET A 1 7.06 6.69 -18.49
N PHE A 2 6.65 5.86 -19.45
CA PHE A 2 6.99 4.42 -19.55
C PHE A 2 8.50 4.09 -19.44
N LYS A 3 9.38 4.89 -20.08
CA LYS A 3 10.84 4.71 -20.02
C LYS A 3 11.46 5.00 -18.64
N PHE A 4 10.80 5.78 -17.80
CA PHE A 4 11.27 6.11 -16.44
C PHE A 4 10.95 4.96 -15.47
N PHE A 5 9.76 4.39 -15.54
CA PHE A 5 9.42 3.14 -14.84
C PHE A 5 10.43 2.04 -15.20
N GLN A 6 10.67 1.80 -16.49
CA GLN A 6 11.70 0.84 -16.91
C GLN A 6 13.09 1.19 -16.37
N LYS A 7 13.42 2.47 -16.18
CA LYS A 7 14.73 2.89 -15.67
C LYS A 7 14.83 2.70 -14.15
N ILE A 8 13.76 2.99 -13.38
CA ILE A 8 13.69 2.66 -11.95
C ILE A 8 13.73 1.13 -11.80
N PHE A 9 13.01 0.41 -12.66
CA PHE A 9 12.99 -1.05 -12.71
C PHE A 9 14.38 -1.65 -13.00
N ASN A 10 15.21 -1.01 -13.81
CA ASN A 10 16.48 -1.59 -14.26
C ASN A 10 17.74 -1.12 -13.52
N GLN A 11 17.70 -0.05 -12.70
CA GLN A 11 18.93 0.61 -12.22
C GLN A 11 19.26 0.48 -10.73
N SER A 12 18.39 -0.06 -9.86
CA SER A 12 18.63 0.11 -8.41
C SER A 12 18.67 -1.16 -7.56
N MET A 13 18.76 -2.37 -8.15
CA MET A 13 18.75 -3.61 -7.35
C MET A 13 19.97 -4.48 -7.58
N PRO A 14 20.50 -5.13 -6.50
CA PRO A 14 21.48 -6.22 -6.64
C PRO A 14 20.88 -7.33 -7.51
N SER A 15 21.74 -8.07 -8.21
CA SER A 15 21.45 -9.07 -9.26
C SER A 15 20.54 -10.26 -8.89
N GLY A 16 19.66 -10.11 -7.90
CA GLY A 16 18.66 -11.09 -7.46
C GLY A 16 17.24 -10.57 -7.31
N GLU A 17 17.03 -9.25 -7.28
CA GLU A 17 15.71 -8.65 -7.09
C GLU A 17 15.21 -8.00 -8.39
N ARG A 18 14.77 -8.81 -9.35
CA ARG A 18 14.23 -8.32 -10.63
C ARG A 18 12.77 -7.88 -10.57
N GLU A 19 12.07 -8.12 -9.47
CA GLU A 19 10.69 -7.70 -9.26
C GLU A 19 10.63 -6.56 -8.25
N LEU A 20 10.23 -5.36 -8.70
CA LEU A 20 10.07 -4.19 -7.83
C LEU A 20 8.92 -4.35 -6.85
N LEU A 21 7.87 -5.01 -7.30
CA LEU A 21 6.74 -5.45 -6.50
C LEU A 21 6.59 -6.95 -6.75
N PRO A 22 7.06 -7.80 -5.83
CA PRO A 22 7.04 -9.24 -5.99
C PRO A 22 5.65 -9.76 -6.34
N GLY A 23 5.57 -10.62 -7.36
CA GLY A 23 4.30 -11.16 -7.86
C GLY A 23 3.41 -10.13 -8.58
N GLY A 24 3.91 -8.90 -8.86
CA GLY A 24 3.12 -7.84 -9.47
C GLY A 24 2.03 -7.29 -8.55
N ILE A 25 2.26 -7.26 -7.25
CA ILE A 25 1.28 -6.83 -6.23
C ILE A 25 1.75 -5.53 -5.58
N ASP A 26 0.90 -4.51 -5.58
CA ASP A 26 1.10 -3.32 -4.76
C ASP A 26 0.27 -3.42 -3.48
N PHE A 27 0.94 -3.53 -2.35
CA PHE A 27 0.29 -3.71 -1.04
C PHE A 27 -0.07 -2.41 -0.33
N HIS A 28 0.33 -1.24 -0.89
CA HIS A 28 0.15 0.03 -0.22
C HIS A 28 0.13 1.16 -1.25
N CYS A 29 -1.04 1.76 -1.46
CA CYS A 29 -1.20 2.95 -2.30
C CYS A 29 -2.46 3.75 -1.93
N HIS A 30 -2.45 5.05 -2.29
CA HIS A 30 -3.53 6.02 -2.04
C HIS A 30 -4.21 6.42 -3.35
N ILE A 31 -4.56 5.40 -4.18
CA ILE A 31 -5.16 5.60 -5.51
C ILE A 31 -6.69 5.72 -5.44
N LEU A 32 -7.34 5.33 -4.32
CA LEU A 32 -8.79 5.51 -4.18
C LEU A 32 -9.14 7.00 -4.17
N PRO A 33 -9.93 7.50 -5.14
CA PRO A 33 -10.05 8.94 -5.33
C PRO A 33 -10.89 9.64 -4.27
N GLY A 34 -10.40 10.81 -3.81
CA GLY A 34 -11.17 11.77 -3.00
C GLY A 34 -11.41 11.36 -1.54
N VAL A 35 -10.63 10.42 -1.00
CA VAL A 35 -10.83 9.91 0.37
C VAL A 35 -9.74 10.34 1.36
N ASP A 36 -8.55 10.69 0.87
CA ASP A 36 -7.42 11.16 1.68
C ASP A 36 -6.55 12.16 0.90
N ASP A 37 -5.28 12.33 1.25
CA ASP A 37 -4.33 13.20 0.56
C ASP A 37 -3.70 12.59 -0.70
N GLY A 38 -4.18 11.40 -1.09
CA GLY A 38 -3.82 10.73 -2.34
C GLY A 38 -4.50 11.32 -3.57
N PHE A 39 -4.92 10.45 -4.48
CA PHE A 39 -5.57 10.86 -5.72
C PHE A 39 -6.93 11.50 -5.44
N GLN A 40 -7.20 12.68 -6.04
CA GLN A 40 -8.47 13.38 -5.89
C GLN A 40 -9.40 13.19 -7.09
N ASP A 41 -8.82 13.02 -8.28
CA ASP A 41 -9.53 12.89 -9.53
C ASP A 41 -9.66 11.42 -9.94
N PRO A 42 -10.89 10.87 -10.07
CA PRO A 42 -11.11 9.49 -10.51
C PRO A 42 -10.47 9.15 -11.85
N GLU A 43 -10.36 10.11 -12.77
CA GLU A 43 -9.71 9.87 -14.07
C GLU A 43 -8.19 9.70 -13.91
N LYS A 44 -7.58 10.41 -12.98
CA LYS A 44 -6.15 10.22 -12.63
C LYS A 44 -5.92 8.87 -11.96
N SER A 45 -6.84 8.42 -11.12
CA SER A 45 -6.81 7.08 -10.54
C SER A 45 -6.90 6.00 -11.62
N LEU A 46 -7.81 6.14 -12.59
CA LEU A 46 -7.90 5.25 -13.75
C LEU A 46 -6.62 5.27 -14.59
N GLU A 47 -6.05 6.47 -14.86
CA GLU A 47 -4.78 6.61 -15.57
C GLU A 47 -3.66 5.81 -14.86
N GLN A 48 -3.61 5.88 -13.54
CA GLN A 48 -2.64 5.11 -12.74
C GLN A 48 -2.86 3.59 -12.87
N LEU A 49 -4.09 3.11 -12.82
CA LEU A 49 -4.37 1.69 -12.99
C LEU A 49 -4.01 1.20 -14.40
N ARG A 50 -4.24 2.00 -15.43
CA ARG A 50 -3.80 1.69 -16.80
C ARG A 50 -2.27 1.61 -16.91
N ILE A 51 -1.52 2.44 -16.16
CA ILE A 51 -0.06 2.34 -16.08
C ILE A 51 0.32 1.03 -15.40
N TYR A 52 -0.36 0.63 -14.32
CA TYR A 52 -0.11 -0.63 -13.63
C TYR A 52 -0.36 -1.85 -14.53
N GLU A 53 -1.46 -1.85 -15.29
CA GLU A 53 -1.72 -2.87 -16.31
C GLU A 53 -0.56 -2.95 -17.32
N ALA A 54 -0.13 -1.80 -17.85
CA ALA A 54 0.91 -1.72 -18.88
C ALA A 54 2.29 -2.21 -18.43
N ILE A 55 2.58 -2.16 -17.13
CA ILE A 55 3.82 -2.68 -16.55
C ILE A 55 3.67 -4.11 -16.01
N GLY A 56 2.49 -4.72 -16.19
CA GLY A 56 2.26 -6.12 -15.84
C GLY A 56 1.92 -6.38 -14.37
N MET A 57 1.47 -5.35 -13.65
CA MET A 57 0.90 -5.54 -12.31
C MET A 57 -0.33 -6.45 -12.39
N LYS A 58 -0.62 -7.15 -11.30
CA LYS A 58 -1.71 -8.12 -11.21
C LYS A 58 -2.74 -7.76 -10.14
N GLU A 59 -2.29 -7.09 -9.09
CA GLU A 59 -3.09 -6.88 -7.89
C GLU A 59 -2.72 -5.56 -7.22
N VAL A 60 -3.71 -4.84 -6.73
CA VAL A 60 -3.54 -3.54 -6.08
C VAL A 60 -4.40 -3.48 -4.84
N TRP A 61 -3.79 -3.15 -3.71
CA TRP A 61 -4.45 -2.89 -2.45
C TRP A 61 -4.52 -1.39 -2.22
N PHE A 62 -5.72 -0.84 -2.31
CA PHE A 62 -5.99 0.53 -1.89
C PHE A 62 -5.98 0.59 -0.37
N THR A 63 -5.14 1.43 0.19
CA THR A 63 -4.94 1.58 1.62
C THR A 63 -5.10 3.04 2.05
N PRO A 64 -6.27 3.66 1.82
CA PRO A 64 -6.47 5.04 2.23
C PRO A 64 -6.22 5.21 3.73
N HIS A 65 -5.82 6.42 4.11
CA HIS A 65 -5.61 6.76 5.51
C HIS A 65 -6.89 6.68 6.33
N ILE A 66 -6.77 6.10 7.53
CA ILE A 66 -7.72 6.24 8.62
C ILE A 66 -6.97 6.78 9.84
N MET A 67 -7.19 8.06 10.18
CA MET A 67 -6.55 8.77 11.27
C MET A 67 -7.45 9.88 11.81
N GLU A 68 -7.13 10.47 12.97
CA GLU A 68 -7.96 11.53 13.56
C GLU A 68 -8.15 12.73 12.64
N ASP A 69 -7.13 13.10 11.85
CA ASP A 69 -7.19 14.20 10.88
C ASP A 69 -7.90 13.82 9.56
N VAL A 70 -8.01 12.52 9.27
CA VAL A 70 -8.73 11.95 8.11
C VAL A 70 -9.60 10.80 8.61
N PRO A 71 -10.73 11.12 9.31
CA PRO A 71 -11.53 10.11 10.02
C PRO A 71 -12.50 9.37 9.08
N ASN A 72 -11.95 8.75 8.06
CA ASN A 72 -12.72 7.97 7.09
C ASN A 72 -13.53 6.88 7.78
N GLU A 73 -14.83 6.77 7.46
CA GLU A 73 -15.67 5.68 7.92
C GLU A 73 -15.48 4.44 7.04
N THR A 74 -15.28 3.28 7.64
CA THR A 74 -15.02 2.02 6.90
C THR A 74 -16.15 1.66 5.95
N ALA A 75 -17.40 1.96 6.33
CA ALA A 75 -18.56 1.75 5.48
C ALA A 75 -18.56 2.63 4.23
N ASP A 76 -18.17 3.90 4.37
CA ASP A 76 -18.05 4.82 3.23
C ASP A 76 -16.90 4.42 2.31
N LEU A 77 -15.73 4.05 2.87
CA LEU A 77 -14.61 3.56 2.08
C LEU A 77 -14.99 2.32 1.26
N ARG A 78 -15.74 1.37 1.84
CA ARG A 78 -16.23 0.18 1.11
C ARG A 78 -17.14 0.58 -0.04
N ARG A 79 -18.10 1.49 0.18
CA ARG A 79 -19.02 1.98 -0.86
C ARG A 79 -18.25 2.69 -1.98
N ILE A 80 -17.37 3.64 -1.64
CA ILE A 80 -16.57 4.39 -2.63
C ILE A 80 -15.65 3.43 -3.43
N PHE A 81 -15.08 2.44 -2.76
CA PHE A 81 -14.24 1.43 -3.42
C PHE A 81 -15.03 0.59 -4.42
N GLU A 82 -16.21 0.08 -4.07
CA GLU A 82 -17.01 -0.71 -5.02
C GLU A 82 -17.49 0.14 -6.21
N ASP A 83 -17.92 1.39 -5.97
CA ASP A 83 -18.28 2.33 -7.05
C ASP A 83 -17.09 2.60 -7.99
N PHE A 84 -15.89 2.80 -7.44
CA PHE A 84 -14.69 3.04 -8.24
C PHE A 84 -14.21 1.77 -8.97
N LYS A 85 -14.30 0.62 -8.35
CA LYS A 85 -13.98 -0.69 -8.95
C LYS A 85 -14.89 -0.98 -10.14
N GLU A 86 -16.20 -0.70 -10.03
CA GLU A 86 -17.13 -0.82 -11.15
C GLU A 86 -16.73 0.11 -12.31
N LYS A 87 -16.40 1.37 -12.01
CA LYS A 87 -15.91 2.35 -13.01
C LYS A 87 -14.64 1.84 -13.70
N TYR A 88 -13.69 1.27 -12.96
CA TYR A 88 -12.48 0.67 -13.52
C TYR A 88 -12.78 -0.50 -14.45
N LEU A 89 -13.66 -1.41 -14.05
CA LEU A 89 -14.01 -2.57 -14.89
C LEU A 89 -14.74 -2.15 -16.17
N GLN A 90 -15.57 -1.11 -16.11
CA GLN A 90 -16.19 -0.52 -17.30
C GLN A 90 -15.15 0.11 -18.24
N ASP A 91 -14.18 0.86 -17.71
CA ASP A 91 -13.05 1.41 -18.47
C ASP A 91 -12.21 0.29 -19.12
N PHE A 92 -11.91 -0.76 -18.36
CA PHE A 92 -11.17 -1.92 -18.87
C PHE A 92 -11.92 -2.58 -20.03
N ALA A 93 -13.22 -2.86 -19.87
CA ALA A 93 -14.06 -3.47 -20.91
C ALA A 93 -14.13 -2.63 -22.19
N GLN A 94 -14.20 -1.30 -22.08
CA GLN A 94 -14.17 -0.39 -23.24
C GLN A 94 -12.85 -0.46 -24.01
N ARG A 95 -11.73 -0.62 -23.32
CA ARG A 95 -10.39 -0.73 -23.90
C ARG A 95 -10.08 -2.12 -24.45
N HIS A 96 -10.79 -3.15 -23.97
CA HIS A 96 -10.58 -4.56 -24.34
C HIS A 96 -11.87 -5.18 -24.88
N PRO A 97 -12.27 -4.89 -26.15
CA PRO A 97 -13.45 -5.45 -26.77
C PRO A 97 -13.38 -6.99 -26.75
N GLY A 98 -14.35 -7.62 -26.10
CA GLY A 98 -14.37 -9.08 -25.86
C GLY A 98 -14.25 -9.48 -24.38
N TYR A 99 -13.84 -8.59 -23.51
CA TYR A 99 -13.98 -8.74 -22.07
C TYR A 99 -15.43 -8.44 -21.66
N GLN A 100 -16.06 -9.36 -20.95
CA GLN A 100 -17.44 -9.18 -20.45
C GLN A 100 -17.40 -9.09 -18.92
N VAL A 101 -17.95 -8.01 -18.38
CA VAL A 101 -18.14 -7.83 -16.94
C VAL A 101 -19.25 -8.78 -16.49
N GLU A 102 -18.88 -9.74 -15.66
CA GLU A 102 -19.65 -10.75 -14.96
C GLU A 102 -20.89 -11.41 -15.60
N GLY A 103 -20.88 -12.75 -15.55
CA GLY A 103 -22.00 -13.67 -15.78
C GLY A 103 -21.92 -14.51 -17.04
N ALA A 104 -21.10 -14.20 -18.01
CA ALA A 104 -20.88 -15.01 -19.21
C ALA A 104 -19.57 -15.79 -19.09
N LYS A 105 -19.64 -17.08 -19.37
CA LYS A 105 -18.48 -17.99 -19.46
C LYS A 105 -17.38 -17.35 -20.29
N GLN A 106 -16.17 -17.28 -19.72
CA GLN A 106 -14.95 -16.83 -20.38
C GLN A 106 -14.82 -17.43 -21.78
N SER A 107 -14.96 -16.59 -22.76
CA SER A 107 -14.50 -16.80 -24.12
C SER A 107 -13.82 -15.49 -24.52
N SER A 108 -12.65 -15.22 -23.95
CA SER A 108 -11.91 -14.02 -24.30
C SER A 108 -11.10 -14.29 -25.55
N ALA A 109 -11.33 -13.48 -26.56
CA ALA A 109 -10.43 -13.36 -27.73
C ALA A 109 -9.15 -12.59 -27.40
N THR A 110 -8.95 -12.18 -26.15
CA THR A 110 -7.77 -11.46 -25.67
C THR A 110 -7.30 -12.06 -24.34
N ASP A 111 -5.98 -12.29 -24.20
CA ASP A 111 -5.34 -12.74 -22.96
C ASP A 111 -5.25 -11.64 -21.88
N ALA A 112 -5.93 -10.52 -22.04
CA ALA A 112 -5.89 -9.39 -21.11
C ALA A 112 -6.84 -9.64 -19.93
N GLU A 113 -6.30 -9.61 -18.73
CA GLU A 113 -7.04 -9.69 -17.48
C GLU A 113 -6.98 -8.34 -16.74
N PRO A 114 -8.09 -7.87 -16.14
CA PRO A 114 -8.05 -6.67 -15.31
C PRO A 114 -7.25 -6.91 -14.05
N LEU A 115 -6.75 -5.82 -13.44
CA LEU A 115 -6.14 -5.85 -12.12
C LEU A 115 -7.16 -6.34 -11.08
N ARG A 116 -6.72 -7.20 -10.18
CA ARG A 116 -7.48 -7.51 -8.97
C ARG A 116 -7.33 -6.35 -8.00
N LEU A 117 -8.44 -5.68 -7.71
CA LEU A 117 -8.49 -4.55 -6.80
C LEU A 117 -9.02 -4.98 -5.44
N HIS A 118 -8.36 -4.53 -4.38
CA HIS A 118 -8.73 -4.81 -3.00
C HIS A 118 -8.72 -3.53 -2.18
N LEU A 119 -9.52 -3.51 -1.11
CA LEU A 119 -9.55 -2.44 -0.13
C LEU A 119 -9.00 -2.91 1.20
N ALA A 120 -8.12 -2.12 1.77
CA ALA A 120 -7.67 -2.16 3.16
C ALA A 120 -7.57 -0.72 3.68
N ALA A 121 -6.84 -0.48 4.76
CA ALA A 121 -6.53 0.86 5.22
C ALA A 121 -5.11 0.94 5.76
N GLU A 122 -4.46 2.11 5.57
CA GLU A 122 -3.34 2.52 6.37
C GLU A 122 -3.85 3.24 7.61
N ASN A 123 -3.64 2.63 8.76
CA ASN A 123 -4.18 3.12 10.03
C ASN A 123 -3.09 3.86 10.82
N MET A 124 -3.30 5.12 11.14
CA MET A 124 -2.46 5.83 12.11
C MET A 124 -2.69 5.23 13.50
N LEU A 125 -1.64 4.94 14.23
CA LEU A 125 -1.71 4.47 15.61
C LEU A 125 -2.07 5.62 16.57
N ASP A 126 -3.30 6.07 16.50
CA ASP A 126 -3.88 7.18 17.27
C ASP A 126 -5.10 6.74 18.12
N ALA A 127 -5.80 7.68 18.73
CA ALA A 127 -6.97 7.37 19.55
C ALA A 127 -8.18 6.93 18.73
N LEU A 128 -8.30 7.35 17.47
CA LEU A 128 -9.34 6.85 16.56
C LEU A 128 -9.12 5.37 16.26
N PHE A 129 -7.89 5.00 15.91
CA PHE A 129 -7.54 3.61 15.64
C PHE A 129 -7.82 2.71 16.85
N GLU A 130 -7.46 3.16 18.05
CA GLU A 130 -7.69 2.39 19.28
C GLU A 130 -9.19 2.11 19.50
N ARG A 131 -10.07 3.08 19.24
CA ARG A 131 -11.53 2.90 19.32
C ARG A 131 -12.06 1.92 18.27
N ARG A 132 -11.60 2.07 17.01
CA ARG A 132 -12.01 1.21 15.89
C ARG A 132 -11.53 -0.23 16.07
N LEU A 133 -10.30 -0.41 16.48
CA LEU A 133 -9.75 -1.73 16.78
C LEU A 133 -10.59 -2.43 17.86
N LYS A 134 -10.95 -1.72 18.93
CA LYS A 134 -11.80 -2.27 20.00
C LYS A 134 -13.22 -2.66 19.50
N ALA A 135 -13.74 -1.94 18.50
CA ALA A 135 -15.05 -2.20 17.90
C ALA A 135 -14.99 -3.24 16.76
N ASP A 136 -13.80 -3.75 16.44
CA ASP A 136 -13.52 -4.59 15.26
C ASP A 136 -13.92 -3.91 13.93
N ASP A 137 -13.90 -2.57 13.92
CA ASP A 137 -14.21 -1.73 12.77
C ASP A 137 -12.92 -1.32 12.05
N VAL A 138 -12.28 -2.28 11.38
CA VAL A 138 -11.00 -2.13 10.67
C VAL A 138 -11.09 -2.72 9.26
N LEU A 139 -10.17 -2.31 8.39
CA LEU A 139 -10.03 -2.82 7.02
C LEU A 139 -8.68 -3.54 6.89
N PRO A 140 -8.64 -4.87 7.13
CA PRO A 140 -7.39 -5.62 7.06
C PRO A 140 -7.00 -5.97 5.63
N LEU A 141 -5.69 -6.10 5.39
CA LEU A 141 -5.12 -6.76 4.23
C LEU A 141 -5.31 -8.27 4.36
N ALA A 142 -5.90 -8.90 3.34
CA ALA A 142 -6.10 -10.36 3.29
C ALA A 142 -6.70 -10.94 4.60
N GLU A 143 -7.66 -10.22 5.19
CA GLU A 143 -8.41 -10.61 6.41
C GLU A 143 -7.58 -10.80 7.68
N LYS A 144 -6.26 -10.64 7.61
CA LYS A 144 -5.35 -11.01 8.71
C LYS A 144 -4.36 -9.92 9.10
N TYR A 145 -3.96 -9.06 8.18
CA TYR A 145 -2.90 -8.09 8.43
C TYR A 145 -3.48 -6.69 8.57
N LEU A 146 -3.02 -5.92 9.55
CA LEU A 146 -3.31 -4.49 9.65
C LEU A 146 -2.09 -3.68 9.29
N LEU A 147 -2.20 -2.90 8.21
CA LEU A 147 -1.20 -1.90 7.85
C LEU A 147 -1.37 -0.72 8.80
N VAL A 148 -0.30 -0.40 9.50
CA VAL A 148 -0.29 0.65 10.52
C VAL A 148 0.90 1.56 10.33
N GLU A 149 0.70 2.84 10.61
CA GLU A 149 1.76 3.84 10.66
C GLU A 149 1.78 4.59 11.97
N THR A 150 2.83 5.35 12.18
CA THR A 150 2.98 6.28 13.31
C THR A 150 3.57 7.60 12.81
N SER A 151 3.50 8.64 13.63
CA SER A 151 4.14 9.90 13.30
C SER A 151 5.62 9.69 12.97
N ILE A 152 6.09 10.35 11.91
CA ILE A 152 7.51 10.33 11.51
C ILE A 152 8.42 11.08 12.51
N PHE A 153 7.85 11.84 13.43
CA PHE A 153 8.59 12.63 14.43
C PHE A 153 8.82 11.86 15.73
N ALA A 154 7.80 11.13 16.21
CA ALA A 154 7.88 10.34 17.44
C ALA A 154 6.78 9.28 17.46
N PRO A 155 7.01 8.12 18.11
CA PRO A 155 5.95 7.12 18.31
C PRO A 155 4.92 7.64 19.31
N PRO A 156 3.68 7.14 19.26
CA PRO A 156 2.71 7.40 20.32
C PRO A 156 3.20 6.81 21.65
N MET A 157 2.78 7.39 22.76
CA MET A 157 3.24 6.98 24.12
C MET A 157 3.04 5.47 24.38
N ASN A 158 1.99 4.87 23.83
CA ASN A 158 1.67 3.45 24.00
C ASN A 158 1.92 2.61 22.75
N PHE A 159 2.91 2.96 21.94
CA PHE A 159 3.19 2.32 20.65
C PHE A 159 3.23 0.78 20.73
N ARG A 160 4.04 0.26 21.63
CA ARG A 160 4.19 -1.20 21.80
C ARG A 160 2.89 -1.86 22.30
N GLY A 161 2.18 -1.21 23.20
CA GLY A 161 0.90 -1.71 23.70
C GLY A 161 -0.20 -1.73 22.64
N LEU A 162 -0.20 -0.77 21.70
CA LEU A 162 -1.12 -0.78 20.55
C LEU A 162 -0.82 -1.95 19.62
N LEU A 163 0.45 -2.20 19.29
CA LEU A 163 0.85 -3.35 18.48
C LEU A 163 0.48 -4.69 19.14
N GLU A 164 0.62 -4.78 20.45
CA GLU A 164 0.20 -5.97 21.21
C GLU A 164 -1.32 -6.16 21.18
N ARG A 165 -2.10 -5.09 21.29
CA ARG A 165 -3.58 -5.16 21.18
C ARG A 165 -4.02 -5.64 19.79
N ILE A 166 -3.38 -5.19 18.71
CA ILE A 166 -3.63 -5.71 17.36
C ILE A 166 -3.46 -7.22 17.34
N LYS A 167 -2.36 -7.73 17.90
CA LYS A 167 -2.07 -9.17 17.95
C LYS A 167 -3.07 -9.94 18.80
N ASN A 168 -3.49 -9.36 19.93
CA ASN A 168 -4.46 -9.98 20.84
C ASN A 168 -5.86 -10.09 20.22
N GLN A 169 -6.19 -9.27 19.21
CA GLN A 169 -7.40 -9.40 18.40
C GLN A 169 -7.25 -10.36 17.21
N GLY A 170 -6.11 -11.01 17.07
CA GLY A 170 -5.86 -12.01 16.03
C GLY A 170 -5.25 -11.47 14.74
N TYR A 171 -4.98 -10.16 14.67
CA TYR A 171 -4.33 -9.55 13.51
C TYR A 171 -2.80 -9.57 13.62
N THR A 172 -2.14 -9.54 12.49
CA THR A 172 -0.69 -9.34 12.39
C THR A 172 -0.40 -7.91 11.97
N PRO A 173 0.27 -7.09 12.79
CA PRO A 173 0.61 -5.72 12.37
C PRO A 173 1.68 -5.73 11.29
N ILE A 174 1.48 -4.89 10.26
CA ILE A 174 2.50 -4.51 9.27
C ILE A 174 2.81 -3.04 9.51
N LEU A 175 4.03 -2.73 9.95
CA LEU A 175 4.49 -1.35 10.08
C LEU A 175 4.84 -0.80 8.71
N ALA A 176 4.10 0.22 8.26
CA ALA A 176 4.33 0.90 7.00
C ALA A 176 5.65 1.67 7.05
N HIS A 177 6.37 1.70 5.95
CA HIS A 177 7.57 2.49 5.70
C HIS A 177 8.47 2.80 6.93
N PRO A 178 8.93 1.77 7.69
CA PRO A 178 9.69 1.95 8.93
C PRO A 178 10.98 2.76 8.73
N GLU A 179 11.49 2.86 7.52
CA GLU A 179 12.63 3.71 7.17
C GLU A 179 12.38 5.21 7.37
N ARG A 180 11.11 5.64 7.45
CA ARG A 180 10.75 7.05 7.71
C ARG A 180 10.85 7.40 9.19
N TYR A 181 10.87 6.40 10.09
CA TYR A 181 10.96 6.61 11.54
C TYR A 181 12.41 6.74 12.00
N LEU A 182 13.00 7.91 11.73
CA LEU A 182 14.43 8.17 12.00
C LEU A 182 14.79 8.20 13.49
N TYR A 183 13.81 8.24 14.38
CA TYR A 183 13.98 8.13 15.82
C TYR A 183 14.23 6.68 16.29
N MET A 184 13.89 5.67 15.48
CA MET A 184 14.12 4.28 15.84
C MET A 184 15.58 3.88 15.70
N THR A 185 16.07 3.10 16.66
CA THR A 185 17.40 2.48 16.63
C THR A 185 17.34 1.10 15.97
N LYS A 186 18.49 0.47 15.75
CA LYS A 186 18.55 -0.91 15.26
C LYS A 186 17.86 -1.89 16.23
N GLU A 187 18.09 -1.69 17.51
CA GLU A 187 17.53 -2.50 18.60
C GLU A 187 16.00 -2.39 18.64
N ASP A 188 15.43 -1.21 18.33
CA ASP A 188 13.98 -1.05 18.23
C ASP A 188 13.41 -1.91 17.11
N TYR A 189 14.02 -1.88 15.91
CA TYR A 189 13.57 -2.71 14.79
C TYR A 189 13.71 -4.21 15.10
N GLU A 190 14.85 -4.63 15.66
CA GLU A 190 15.07 -6.02 16.07
C GLU A 190 14.04 -6.48 17.09
N SER A 191 13.73 -5.64 18.07
CA SER A 191 12.70 -5.90 19.08
C SER A 191 11.31 -6.03 18.46
N LEU A 192 10.92 -5.17 17.51
CA LEU A 192 9.64 -5.27 16.81
C LEU A 192 9.57 -6.56 15.98
N LYS A 193 10.62 -6.88 15.24
CA LYS A 193 10.70 -8.13 14.45
C LYS A 193 10.58 -9.37 15.34
N SER A 194 11.26 -9.39 16.48
CA SER A 194 11.18 -10.53 17.42
C SER A 194 9.77 -10.74 18.00
N GLN A 195 8.95 -9.69 18.03
CA GLN A 195 7.54 -9.73 18.42
C GLN A 195 6.61 -10.13 17.28
N GLY A 196 7.13 -10.43 16.08
CA GLY A 196 6.35 -10.83 14.92
C GLY A 196 5.75 -9.68 14.11
N ILE A 197 6.15 -8.44 14.37
CA ILE A 197 5.73 -7.29 13.58
C ILE A 197 6.37 -7.38 12.20
N LYS A 198 5.56 -7.21 11.14
CA LYS A 198 6.01 -7.18 9.77
C LYS A 198 6.36 -5.76 9.34
N PHE A 199 7.26 -5.62 8.38
CA PHE A 199 7.69 -4.32 7.86
C PHE A 199 7.44 -4.22 6.36
N GLN A 200 6.75 -3.16 5.94
CA GLN A 200 6.55 -2.84 4.54
C GLN A 200 7.48 -1.70 4.14
N ARG A 201 8.36 -1.94 3.17
CA ARG A 201 9.22 -0.93 2.57
C ARG A 201 8.43 -0.06 1.60
N ASN A 202 8.65 1.24 1.65
CA ASN A 202 8.20 2.13 0.60
C ASN A 202 9.14 2.05 -0.61
N LEU A 203 8.59 1.81 -1.79
CA LEU A 203 9.34 1.63 -3.03
C LEU A 203 10.25 2.82 -3.33
N PHE A 204 9.74 4.04 -3.20
CA PHE A 204 10.44 5.28 -3.55
C PHE A 204 11.45 5.74 -2.50
N SER A 205 11.53 5.12 -1.33
CA SER A 205 12.54 5.44 -0.32
C SER A 205 13.96 5.21 -0.82
N LEU A 206 14.18 4.22 -1.68
CA LEU A 206 15.50 3.93 -2.26
C LEU A 206 15.98 5.00 -3.24
N ASN A 207 15.06 5.70 -3.90
CA ASN A 207 15.39 6.74 -4.88
C ASN A 207 15.67 8.10 -4.21
N GLY A 208 15.49 8.19 -2.89
CA GLY A 208 15.72 9.41 -2.13
C GLY A 208 14.56 10.39 -2.15
N GLN A 209 13.36 10.00 -2.58
CA GLN A 209 12.16 10.84 -2.64
C GLN A 209 11.82 11.46 -1.28
N TYR A 210 12.07 10.72 -0.19
CA TYR A 210 11.86 11.18 1.19
C TYR A 210 13.13 11.76 1.84
N GLY A 211 14.15 12.06 1.04
CA GLY A 211 15.40 12.63 1.47
C GLY A 211 16.48 11.61 1.82
N LYS A 212 17.73 12.12 1.88
CA LYS A 212 18.94 11.28 2.03
C LYS A 212 18.94 10.43 3.32
N ARG A 213 18.39 10.94 4.42
CA ARG A 213 18.39 10.22 5.71
C ARG A 213 17.47 9.00 5.64
N VAL A 214 16.27 9.13 5.05
CA VAL A 214 15.35 8.04 4.82
C VAL A 214 15.94 7.02 3.85
N GLN A 215 16.55 7.48 2.75
CA GLN A 215 17.23 6.60 1.79
C GLN A 215 18.35 5.78 2.46
N GLN A 216 19.14 6.38 3.32
CA GLN A 216 20.21 5.69 4.06
C GLN A 216 19.61 4.65 5.03
N ARG A 217 18.56 5.02 5.76
CA ARG A 217 17.86 4.09 6.66
C ARG A 217 17.24 2.93 5.89
N CYS A 218 16.62 3.20 4.75
CA CYS A 218 16.07 2.16 3.88
C CYS A 218 17.14 1.14 3.47
N ARG A 219 18.32 1.61 3.03
CA ARG A 219 19.46 0.75 2.70
C ARG A 219 19.98 -0.04 3.91
N GLN A 220 19.99 0.54 5.09
CA GLN A 220 20.37 -0.17 6.32
C GLN A 220 19.39 -1.30 6.65
N LEU A 221 18.08 -1.01 6.62
CA LEU A 221 17.04 -2.03 6.87
C LEU A 221 17.07 -3.16 5.84
N LEU A 222 17.34 -2.86 4.55
CA LEU A 222 17.59 -3.86 3.52
C LEU A 222 18.81 -4.73 3.86
N LYS A 223 19.94 -4.11 4.22
CA LYS A 223 21.14 -4.85 4.62
C LYS A 223 20.91 -5.75 5.84
N TRP A 224 20.03 -5.36 6.75
CA TRP A 224 19.65 -6.14 7.92
C TRP A 224 18.53 -7.15 7.64
N GLN A 225 18.02 -7.21 6.39
CA GLN A 225 16.94 -8.12 5.96
C GLN A 225 15.66 -7.97 6.81
N MET A 226 15.28 -6.72 7.11
CA MET A 226 14.17 -6.42 8.02
C MET A 226 12.81 -6.38 7.32
N TYR A 227 12.77 -6.17 5.99
CA TYR A 227 11.52 -6.01 5.26
C TYR A 227 10.86 -7.34 4.91
N ASP A 228 9.55 -7.36 4.97
CA ASP A 228 8.70 -8.50 4.59
C ASP A 228 7.91 -8.19 3.30
N TYR A 229 7.55 -6.92 3.08
CA TYR A 229 6.70 -6.47 1.97
C TYR A 229 7.25 -5.18 1.33
N VAL A 230 6.76 -4.91 0.12
CA VAL A 230 7.01 -3.66 -0.60
C VAL A 230 5.67 -3.08 -1.05
N GLY A 231 5.47 -1.79 -0.87
CA GLY A 231 4.34 -1.03 -1.41
C GLY A 231 4.83 0.27 -2.04
N THR A 232 4.04 0.88 -2.88
CA THR A 232 4.43 2.14 -3.52
C THR A 232 4.26 3.35 -2.62
N ASP A 233 3.22 3.34 -1.78
CA ASP A 233 2.77 4.52 -1.04
C ASP A 233 2.49 5.68 -2.01
N LEU A 234 1.86 5.35 -3.14
CA LEU A 234 1.66 6.27 -4.25
C LEU A 234 0.45 7.17 -4.01
N HIS A 235 0.69 8.49 -3.95
CA HIS A 235 -0.32 9.51 -3.73
C HIS A 235 -0.64 10.33 -4.99
N ARG A 236 0.23 10.32 -6.00
CA ARG A 236 0.05 11.14 -7.23
C ARG A 236 0.93 10.65 -8.38
N LEU A 237 0.47 10.90 -9.60
CA LEU A 237 1.19 10.52 -10.82
C LEU A 237 2.62 11.11 -10.87
N SER A 238 2.83 12.32 -10.38
CA SER A 238 4.16 12.97 -10.41
C SER A 238 5.22 12.29 -9.55
N GLN A 239 4.84 11.36 -8.65
CA GLN A 239 5.83 10.55 -7.93
C GLN A 239 6.54 9.56 -8.86
N LEU A 240 6.01 9.37 -10.07
CA LEU A 240 6.52 8.45 -11.08
C LEU A 240 7.41 9.16 -12.12
N GLU A 241 7.54 10.49 -12.05
CA GLU A 241 8.38 11.32 -12.91
C GLU A 241 9.78 11.52 -12.34
#